data_affd0ff0c0568904d92aa91302c99339
#
_entry.id   affd0ff0c0568904d92aa91302c99339
#
_cell.length_a   1.000
_cell.length_b   1.000
_cell.length_c   1.000
_cell.angle_alpha   90.00
_cell.angle_beta   90.00
_cell.angle_gamma   90.00
#
_symmetry.space_group_name_H-M   'P 1'
#
loop_
_entity.id
_entity.type
_entity.pdbx_description
1 polymer ?
#
loop_
_entity_poly.entity_id
_entity_poly.type
_entity_poly.pdbx_seq_one_letter_code
_entity_poly.pdbx_strand_id
1 'polypeptide(L)'
;MKKQHCWPEGHWNWPIDVCHKHGVRCGEMIWIGGQVDLTPQGVVCNKGDLATQTKNVVANIGKVLAGLDCDLKDLVTLLCFYVNDGSVDEAEFLAMVGSHLPDGCRPTVNAVPVPWLAYDGMLVEIEGYAMRRENGERTPRTYAPDDIGHPLPKPFVQGLRSGKMIFVSAQYPLDAAGKTLAKGDITEQTRKVVGQAGKVLASFGANYDDVVKVNRWYAGNVGIDDFEPAALACAAHFNEPGPAATGIPLPRHANPEVLIKISFVAMLGEDGSHLPRKHVWPDSLWDWHVHLPYKHGLKCEEMIFLGGQVSLNKKGEAVHPDDLTAQTHQAMVHIGTILRELGADYDDVCKVTTVYKGDCGPEALNANLPTRASYFRDPGPATTGVPLPTLSYPSMIVEIDVFAMKEKD
;
A
#
# COMPACT_ATOMS: atom_id res chain seq x y z
N MET A 1 23.45 1.17 0.83
CA MET A 1 22.94 0.14 1.81
C MET A 1 22.85 -1.22 1.16
N LYS A 2 23.23 -2.30 1.86
CA LYS A 2 23.13 -3.67 1.34
C LYS A 2 21.69 -4.17 1.47
N LYS A 3 21.10 -4.62 0.37
CA LYS A 3 19.81 -5.29 0.35
C LYS A 3 19.96 -6.80 0.57
N GLN A 4 19.06 -7.38 1.34
CA GLN A 4 18.84 -8.81 1.43
C GLN A 4 17.53 -9.15 0.73
N HIS A 5 17.52 -10.19 -0.07
CA HIS A 5 16.35 -10.64 -0.82
C HIS A 5 15.97 -12.05 -0.35
N CYS A 6 14.68 -12.32 -0.23
CA CYS A 6 14.18 -13.58 0.25
C CYS A 6 13.29 -14.26 -0.79
N TRP A 7 13.61 -15.53 -1.03
CA TRP A 7 12.77 -16.51 -1.70
C TRP A 7 12.84 -17.79 -0.87
N PRO A 8 11.86 -18.07 0.00
CA PRO A 8 11.91 -19.27 0.84
C PRO A 8 11.91 -20.55 0.01
N GLU A 9 12.66 -21.56 0.43
CA GLU A 9 12.69 -22.85 -0.24
C GLU A 9 11.28 -23.50 -0.27
N GLY A 10 10.90 -24.02 -1.45
CA GLY A 10 9.58 -24.63 -1.64
C GLY A 10 8.41 -23.67 -1.55
N HIS A 11 8.67 -22.35 -1.58
CA HIS A 11 7.62 -21.35 -1.56
C HIS A 11 6.85 -21.34 -2.89
N TRP A 12 5.66 -20.70 -2.89
CA TRP A 12 4.88 -20.54 -4.10
C TRP A 12 5.64 -19.69 -5.14
N ASN A 13 5.30 -19.84 -6.42
CA ASN A 13 5.88 -19.10 -7.52
C ASN A 13 4.80 -18.60 -8.48
N TRP A 14 5.12 -17.57 -9.23
CA TRP A 14 4.35 -17.20 -10.42
C TRP A 14 4.55 -18.23 -11.52
N PRO A 15 3.55 -18.47 -12.39
CA PRO A 15 3.72 -19.36 -13.56
C PRO A 15 4.59 -18.74 -14.65
N ILE A 16 5.11 -17.52 -14.45
CA ILE A 16 5.98 -16.76 -15.35
C ILE A 16 7.29 -16.43 -14.65
N ASP A 17 8.35 -16.35 -15.40
CA ASP A 17 9.69 -16.05 -14.86
C ASP A 17 9.88 -14.54 -14.70
N VAL A 18 10.19 -14.09 -13.49
CA VAL A 18 10.39 -12.68 -13.14
C VAL A 18 11.49 -12.51 -12.09
N CYS A 19 12.13 -11.34 -12.07
CA CYS A 19 13.20 -11.02 -11.13
C CYS A 19 12.72 -10.72 -9.70
N HIS A 20 11.41 -10.49 -9.49
CA HIS A 20 10.84 -10.12 -8.19
C HIS A 20 11.08 -11.18 -7.11
N LYS A 21 11.14 -10.75 -5.86
CA LYS A 21 11.32 -11.61 -4.70
C LYS A 21 10.14 -11.49 -3.74
N HIS A 22 9.95 -12.48 -2.86
CA HIS A 22 8.87 -12.48 -1.87
C HIS A 22 9.09 -11.45 -0.77
N GLY A 23 10.34 -11.14 -0.46
CA GLY A 23 10.67 -10.12 0.52
C GLY A 23 12.02 -9.48 0.26
N VAL A 24 12.14 -8.23 0.70
CA VAL A 24 13.39 -7.43 0.64
C VAL A 24 13.60 -6.78 2.00
N ARG A 25 14.81 -6.89 2.54
CA ARG A 25 15.28 -6.12 3.69
C ARG A 25 16.33 -5.13 3.25
N CYS A 26 16.20 -3.88 3.68
CA CYS A 26 17.21 -2.84 3.52
C CYS A 26 17.28 -2.04 4.83
N GLY A 27 18.44 -2.04 5.48
CA GLY A 27 18.56 -1.49 6.82
C GLY A 27 17.60 -2.17 7.81
N GLU A 28 16.86 -1.36 8.55
CA GLU A 28 15.86 -1.84 9.52
C GLU A 28 14.50 -2.18 8.90
N MET A 29 14.23 -1.74 7.66
CA MET A 29 12.97 -1.96 6.98
C MET A 29 12.94 -3.28 6.20
N ILE A 30 11.80 -3.96 6.29
CA ILE A 30 11.51 -5.17 5.55
C ILE A 30 10.19 -4.98 4.80
N TRP A 31 10.20 -5.24 3.48
CA TRP A 31 9.03 -5.23 2.63
C TRP A 31 8.70 -6.64 2.20
N ILE A 32 7.44 -7.03 2.37
CA ILE A 32 6.91 -8.32 1.98
C ILE A 32 6.00 -8.09 0.77
N GLY A 33 6.26 -8.80 -0.33
CA GLY A 33 5.38 -8.84 -1.49
C GLY A 33 4.05 -9.49 -1.16
N GLY A 34 3.05 -9.32 -2.01
CA GLY A 34 1.76 -9.97 -1.86
C GLY A 34 1.94 -11.46 -1.65
N GLN A 35 1.47 -11.97 -0.51
CA GLN A 35 1.48 -13.39 -0.21
C GLN A 35 0.11 -13.97 -0.46
N VAL A 36 0.11 -15.15 -1.07
CA VAL A 36 -1.09 -15.85 -1.55
C VAL A 36 -0.98 -17.35 -1.23
N ASP A 37 -2.09 -18.07 -1.39
CA ASP A 37 -2.14 -19.52 -1.19
C ASP A 37 -2.03 -20.26 -2.53
N LEU A 38 -0.80 -20.28 -3.08
CA LEU A 38 -0.44 -21.01 -4.30
C LEU A 38 0.54 -22.13 -4.02
N THR A 39 0.58 -23.10 -4.94
CA THR A 39 1.66 -24.11 -4.99
C THR A 39 2.95 -23.51 -5.55
N PRO A 40 4.11 -24.19 -5.43
CA PRO A 40 5.35 -23.81 -6.12
C PRO A 40 5.22 -23.75 -7.65
N GLN A 41 4.17 -24.32 -8.25
CA GLN A 41 3.87 -24.29 -9.67
C GLN A 41 2.85 -23.19 -10.04
N GLY A 42 2.47 -22.31 -9.08
CA GLY A 42 1.54 -21.21 -9.33
C GLY A 42 0.06 -21.63 -9.43
N VAL A 43 -0.29 -22.78 -8.86
CA VAL A 43 -1.68 -23.27 -8.84
C VAL A 43 -2.36 -22.85 -7.55
N VAL A 44 -3.58 -22.30 -7.64
CA VAL A 44 -4.38 -21.85 -6.49
C VAL A 44 -4.76 -23.03 -5.61
N CYS A 45 -4.40 -22.96 -4.32
CA CYS A 45 -4.80 -23.91 -3.29
C CYS A 45 -6.11 -23.48 -2.63
N ASN A 46 -6.80 -24.47 -2.01
CA ASN A 46 -7.97 -24.24 -1.15
C ASN A 46 -9.00 -23.27 -1.76
N LYS A 47 -9.30 -23.43 -3.06
CA LYS A 47 -10.27 -22.59 -3.77
C LYS A 47 -11.61 -22.52 -3.02
N GLY A 48 -12.13 -21.30 -2.84
CA GLY A 48 -13.40 -21.07 -2.16
C GLY A 48 -13.35 -21.11 -0.62
N ASP A 49 -12.18 -21.41 -0.02
CA ASP A 49 -12.01 -21.45 1.44
C ASP A 49 -11.14 -20.26 1.92
N LEU A 50 -11.80 -19.12 2.19
CA LEU A 50 -11.15 -17.90 2.66
C LEU A 50 -10.38 -18.12 3.97
N ALA A 51 -10.91 -18.93 4.87
CA ALA A 51 -10.29 -19.17 6.17
C ALA A 51 -8.95 -19.92 6.05
N THR A 52 -8.93 -21.00 5.26
CA THR A 52 -7.71 -21.77 5.01
C THR A 52 -6.70 -20.95 4.19
N GLN A 53 -7.14 -20.22 3.16
CA GLN A 53 -6.24 -19.33 2.40
C GLN A 53 -5.63 -18.27 3.32
N THR A 54 -6.42 -17.61 4.17
CA THR A 54 -5.91 -16.59 5.11
C THR A 54 -4.86 -17.17 6.06
N LYS A 55 -5.09 -18.34 6.62
CA LYS A 55 -4.12 -19.05 7.46
C LYS A 55 -2.79 -19.29 6.72
N ASN A 56 -2.88 -19.80 5.49
CA ASN A 56 -1.70 -20.13 4.69
C ASN A 56 -0.94 -18.89 4.25
N VAL A 57 -1.65 -17.81 3.92
CA VAL A 57 -1.06 -16.51 3.56
C VAL A 57 -0.28 -15.93 4.74
N VAL A 58 -0.83 -15.93 5.96
CA VAL A 58 -0.10 -15.46 7.16
C VAL A 58 1.11 -16.36 7.46
N ALA A 59 0.99 -17.67 7.28
CA ALA A 59 2.12 -18.58 7.40
C ALA A 59 3.22 -18.28 6.35
N ASN A 60 2.84 -17.95 5.12
CA ASN A 60 3.77 -17.57 4.06
C ASN A 60 4.50 -16.26 4.39
N ILE A 61 3.80 -15.25 4.95
CA ILE A 61 4.45 -14.04 5.48
C ILE A 61 5.52 -14.42 6.53
N GLY A 62 5.19 -15.35 7.43
CA GLY A 62 6.15 -15.84 8.45
C GLY A 62 7.40 -16.47 7.83
N LYS A 63 7.25 -17.27 6.74
CA LYS A 63 8.39 -17.86 6.03
C LYS A 63 9.28 -16.80 5.37
N VAL A 64 8.68 -15.80 4.74
CA VAL A 64 9.42 -14.69 4.12
C VAL A 64 10.19 -13.92 5.17
N LEU A 65 9.57 -13.60 6.30
CA LEU A 65 10.23 -12.91 7.42
C LEU A 65 11.39 -13.73 8.00
N ALA A 66 11.20 -15.04 8.19
CA ALA A 66 12.26 -15.94 8.69
C ALA A 66 13.49 -15.94 7.76
N GLY A 67 13.28 -15.91 6.43
CA GLY A 67 14.36 -15.80 5.44
C GLY A 67 15.07 -14.45 5.43
N LEU A 68 14.59 -13.47 6.20
CA LEU A 68 15.17 -12.13 6.39
C LEU A 68 15.57 -11.86 7.85
N ASP A 69 15.78 -12.92 8.65
CA ASP A 69 16.14 -12.86 10.07
C ASP A 69 15.12 -12.13 10.95
N CYS A 70 13.83 -12.27 10.61
CA CYS A 70 12.68 -11.62 11.27
C CYS A 70 11.58 -12.64 11.58
N ASP A 71 10.57 -12.23 12.31
CA ASP A 71 9.37 -13.03 12.55
C ASP A 71 8.09 -12.16 12.52
N LEU A 72 6.92 -12.77 12.64
CA LEU A 72 5.62 -12.08 12.60
C LEU A 72 5.49 -10.95 13.65
N LYS A 73 6.20 -11.03 14.78
CA LYS A 73 6.19 -9.96 15.79
C LYS A 73 6.92 -8.69 15.31
N ASP A 74 7.67 -8.75 14.22
CA ASP A 74 8.33 -7.60 13.62
C ASP A 74 7.41 -6.82 12.66
N LEU A 75 6.24 -7.36 12.31
CA LEU A 75 5.25 -6.66 11.47
C LEU A 75 4.85 -5.32 12.09
N VAL A 76 4.83 -4.27 11.25
CA VAL A 76 4.39 -2.92 11.63
C VAL A 76 3.09 -2.53 10.92
N THR A 77 2.85 -3.05 9.72
CA THR A 77 1.61 -2.81 8.97
C THR A 77 1.31 -3.96 8.02
N LEU A 78 0.02 -4.20 7.77
CA LEU A 78 -0.49 -5.11 6.76
C LEU A 78 -1.45 -4.39 5.82
N LEU A 79 -1.39 -4.70 4.53
CA LEU A 79 -2.38 -4.35 3.51
C LEU A 79 -2.99 -5.66 3.01
N CYS A 80 -4.27 -5.85 3.30
CA CYS A 80 -5.00 -7.09 3.08
C CYS A 80 -6.03 -6.90 1.96
N PHE A 81 -5.78 -7.45 0.79
CA PHE A 81 -6.76 -7.55 -0.28
C PHE A 81 -7.54 -8.85 -0.09
N TYR A 82 -8.87 -8.77 -0.11
CA TYR A 82 -9.72 -9.94 0.01
C TYR A 82 -10.93 -9.84 -0.92
N VAL A 83 -11.30 -10.97 -1.51
CA VAL A 83 -12.46 -11.04 -2.39
C VAL A 83 -13.73 -10.91 -1.55
N ASN A 84 -14.57 -9.94 -1.89
CA ASN A 84 -15.81 -9.69 -1.18
C ASN A 84 -16.94 -9.28 -2.12
N ASP A 85 -17.91 -10.15 -2.27
CA ASP A 85 -19.17 -9.92 -2.99
C ASP A 85 -20.25 -9.24 -2.11
N GLY A 86 -19.92 -8.91 -0.86
CA GLY A 86 -20.79 -8.35 0.16
C GLY A 86 -21.24 -9.36 1.21
N SER A 87 -20.81 -10.61 1.12
CA SER A 87 -21.10 -11.66 2.08
C SER A 87 -20.14 -11.68 3.27
N VAL A 88 -18.94 -11.09 3.13
CA VAL A 88 -17.91 -11.10 4.18
C VAL A 88 -17.96 -9.80 4.98
N ASP A 89 -18.19 -9.90 6.28
CA ASP A 89 -17.99 -8.79 7.20
C ASP A 89 -16.49 -8.51 7.37
N GLU A 90 -16.10 -7.24 7.25
CA GLU A 90 -14.69 -6.86 7.28
C GLU A 90 -14.06 -7.01 8.67
N ALA A 91 -14.83 -6.81 9.74
CA ALA A 91 -14.32 -7.04 11.09
C ALA A 91 -14.10 -8.53 11.35
N GLU A 92 -14.97 -9.40 10.83
CA GLU A 92 -14.78 -10.86 10.88
C GLU A 92 -13.55 -11.29 10.07
N PHE A 93 -13.36 -10.75 8.85
CA PHE A 93 -12.16 -11.00 8.07
C PHE A 93 -10.89 -10.56 8.79
N LEU A 94 -10.87 -9.35 9.35
CA LEU A 94 -9.72 -8.86 10.12
C LEU A 94 -9.49 -9.68 11.39
N ALA A 95 -10.53 -10.11 12.10
CA ALA A 95 -10.41 -11.02 13.24
C ALA A 95 -9.80 -12.37 12.82
N MET A 96 -10.17 -12.89 11.64
CA MET A 96 -9.58 -14.09 11.06
C MET A 96 -8.08 -13.91 10.79
N VAL A 97 -7.66 -12.84 10.11
CA VAL A 97 -6.23 -12.52 9.92
C VAL A 97 -5.51 -12.42 11.27
N GLY A 98 -6.10 -11.67 12.21
CA GLY A 98 -5.54 -11.47 13.54
C GLY A 98 -5.35 -12.73 14.35
N SER A 99 -6.24 -13.73 14.19
CA SER A 99 -6.16 -15.01 14.91
C SER A 99 -4.93 -15.86 14.55
N HIS A 100 -4.28 -15.57 13.42
CA HIS A 100 -3.05 -16.24 12.97
C HIS A 100 -1.78 -15.47 13.33
N LEU A 101 -1.90 -14.29 13.93
CA LEU A 101 -0.74 -13.52 14.41
C LEU A 101 -0.39 -13.96 15.84
N PRO A 102 0.90 -14.08 16.19
CA PRO A 102 1.31 -14.48 17.52
C PRO A 102 1.03 -13.40 18.58
N ASP A 103 0.88 -13.82 19.82
CA ASP A 103 0.71 -12.92 20.96
C ASP A 103 1.78 -11.81 20.99
N GLY A 104 1.33 -10.57 21.19
CA GLY A 104 2.18 -9.38 21.18
C GLY A 104 2.49 -8.82 19.79
N CYS A 105 2.05 -9.47 18.72
CA CYS A 105 2.06 -8.86 17.38
C CYS A 105 0.86 -7.92 17.24
N ARG A 106 1.10 -6.61 17.14
CA ARG A 106 0.06 -5.58 17.08
C ARG A 106 0.31 -4.61 15.90
N PRO A 107 0.21 -5.06 14.65
CA PRO A 107 0.44 -4.20 13.50
C PRO A 107 -0.75 -3.25 13.26
N THR A 108 -0.51 -2.19 12.49
CA THR A 108 -1.59 -1.46 11.82
C THR A 108 -2.11 -2.28 10.63
N VAL A 109 -3.30 -1.94 10.14
CA VAL A 109 -3.93 -2.70 9.06
C VAL A 109 -4.75 -1.83 8.12
N ASN A 110 -4.76 -2.23 6.86
CA ASN A 110 -5.67 -1.70 5.84
C ASN A 110 -6.31 -2.90 5.12
N ALA A 111 -7.62 -3.09 5.25
CA ALA A 111 -8.38 -4.10 4.54
C ALA A 111 -9.05 -3.49 3.30
N VAL A 112 -8.86 -4.13 2.16
CA VAL A 112 -9.33 -3.66 0.85
C VAL A 112 -10.16 -4.76 0.20
N PRO A 113 -11.48 -4.63 0.18
CA PRO A 113 -12.35 -5.56 -0.53
C PRO A 113 -12.18 -5.37 -2.04
N VAL A 114 -11.98 -6.47 -2.75
CA VAL A 114 -11.85 -6.49 -4.20
C VAL A 114 -12.87 -7.47 -4.79
N PRO A 115 -13.31 -7.30 -6.05
CA PRO A 115 -14.26 -8.23 -6.66
C PRO A 115 -13.62 -9.57 -7.02
N TRP A 116 -12.32 -9.59 -7.24
CA TRP A 116 -11.51 -10.77 -7.60
C TRP A 116 -10.02 -10.49 -7.36
N LEU A 117 -9.22 -11.52 -7.44
CA LEU A 117 -7.75 -11.47 -7.50
C LEU A 117 -7.25 -12.10 -8.81
N ALA A 118 -5.94 -12.08 -9.03
CA ALA A 118 -5.32 -12.38 -10.32
C ALA A 118 -5.56 -13.81 -10.87
N TYR A 119 -5.92 -14.77 -10.03
CA TYR A 119 -6.22 -16.13 -10.45
C TYR A 119 -7.55 -16.60 -9.88
N ASP A 120 -8.32 -17.35 -10.69
CA ASP A 120 -9.61 -17.91 -10.28
C ASP A 120 -9.50 -18.76 -9.01
N GLY A 121 -10.33 -18.43 -8.04
CA GLY A 121 -10.39 -19.10 -6.73
C GLY A 121 -9.41 -18.55 -5.69
N MET A 122 -8.57 -17.54 -6.01
CA MET A 122 -7.87 -16.75 -5.00
C MET A 122 -8.86 -15.85 -4.28
N LEU A 123 -8.81 -15.86 -2.95
CA LEU A 123 -9.73 -15.08 -2.10
C LEU A 123 -9.00 -14.05 -1.23
N VAL A 124 -7.68 -14.18 -1.05
CA VAL A 124 -6.91 -13.27 -0.21
C VAL A 124 -5.48 -13.12 -0.72
N GLU A 125 -4.98 -11.88 -0.71
CA GLU A 125 -3.58 -11.52 -0.92
C GLU A 125 -3.18 -10.50 0.15
N ILE A 126 -2.09 -10.75 0.88
CA ILE A 126 -1.64 -9.86 1.96
C ILE A 126 -0.18 -9.47 1.71
N GLU A 127 0.08 -8.17 1.64
CA GLU A 127 1.42 -7.60 1.74
C GLU A 127 1.63 -6.96 3.11
N GLY A 128 2.87 -6.70 3.49
CA GLY A 128 3.15 -6.04 4.75
C GLY A 128 4.55 -5.50 4.85
N TYR A 129 4.75 -4.69 5.89
CA TYR A 129 6.06 -4.17 6.25
C TYR A 129 6.40 -4.61 7.67
N ALA A 130 7.69 -4.87 7.88
CA ALA A 130 8.24 -5.21 9.19
C ALA A 130 9.45 -4.33 9.50
N MET A 131 9.78 -4.21 10.76
CA MET A 131 10.97 -3.45 11.20
C MET A 131 11.73 -4.24 12.25
N ARG A 132 13.05 -4.35 12.03
CA ARG A 132 13.99 -4.95 12.97
C ARG A 132 15.34 -4.29 12.84
N ARG A 133 16.01 -3.99 13.96
CA ARG A 133 17.34 -3.40 13.95
C ARG A 133 18.35 -4.30 13.23
N GLU A 134 19.36 -3.71 12.62
CA GLU A 134 20.40 -4.46 11.91
C GLU A 134 21.20 -5.39 12.84
N ASN A 135 21.28 -5.03 14.13
CA ASN A 135 21.93 -5.86 15.16
C ASN A 135 21.06 -7.07 15.59
N GLY A 136 19.88 -7.25 14.99
CA GLY A 136 18.95 -8.34 15.29
C GLY A 136 18.02 -8.10 16.49
N GLU A 137 18.12 -6.97 17.17
CA GLU A 137 17.15 -6.58 18.21
C GLU A 137 15.83 -6.08 17.62
N ARG A 138 14.74 -6.20 18.37
CA ARG A 138 13.46 -5.61 17.97
C ARG A 138 13.49 -4.10 18.11
N THR A 139 13.01 -3.40 17.09
CA THR A 139 12.82 -1.96 17.16
C THR A 139 11.77 -1.63 18.23
N PRO A 140 12.02 -0.72 19.18
CA PRO A 140 11.04 -0.27 20.16
C PRO A 140 9.77 0.25 19.47
N ARG A 141 8.62 -0.04 20.07
CA ARG A 141 7.31 0.32 19.54
C ARG A 141 6.48 1.05 20.56
N THR A 142 5.75 2.04 20.09
CA THR A 142 4.66 2.68 20.81
C THR A 142 3.39 2.59 19.98
N TYR A 143 2.24 2.63 20.65
CA TYR A 143 0.94 2.46 20.02
C TYR A 143 0.04 3.64 20.34
N ALA A 144 -0.81 4.03 19.39
CA ALA A 144 -1.87 4.98 19.65
C ALA A 144 -2.84 4.41 20.71
N PRO A 145 -3.48 5.27 21.54
CA PRO A 145 -4.51 4.84 22.47
C PRO A 145 -5.64 4.07 21.77
N ASP A 146 -6.14 3.02 22.41
CA ASP A 146 -7.18 2.14 21.83
C ASP A 146 -8.55 2.81 21.67
N ASP A 147 -8.78 3.97 22.29
CA ASP A 147 -10.01 4.77 22.25
C ASP A 147 -10.01 5.86 21.14
N ILE A 148 -8.95 5.95 20.35
CA ILE A 148 -8.87 6.84 19.18
C ILE A 148 -9.40 6.13 17.94
N GLY A 149 -10.27 6.82 17.20
CA GLY A 149 -10.77 6.34 15.90
C GLY A 149 -11.97 5.40 16.02
N HIS A 150 -12.12 4.52 15.05
CA HIS A 150 -13.18 3.52 15.00
C HIS A 150 -12.72 2.20 15.66
N PRO A 151 -13.65 1.31 16.06
CA PRO A 151 -13.27 0.00 16.59
C PRO A 151 -12.49 -0.83 15.57
N LEU A 152 -11.37 -1.41 16.01
CA LEU A 152 -10.61 -2.40 15.23
C LEU A 152 -10.59 -3.74 15.97
N PRO A 153 -10.72 -4.88 15.26
CA PRO A 153 -10.52 -6.19 15.84
C PRO A 153 -9.07 -6.35 16.36
N LYS A 154 -8.92 -7.00 17.52
CA LYS A 154 -7.58 -7.36 18.00
C LYS A 154 -6.94 -8.39 17.08
N PRO A 155 -5.60 -8.36 16.89
CA PRO A 155 -4.61 -7.55 17.63
C PRO A 155 -4.30 -6.18 17.00
N PHE A 156 -5.03 -5.76 15.97
CA PHE A 156 -4.73 -4.53 15.23
C PHE A 156 -4.87 -3.26 16.07
N VAL A 157 -4.10 -2.22 15.70
CA VAL A 157 -4.06 -0.94 16.38
C VAL A 157 -4.28 0.21 15.41
N GLN A 158 -4.82 1.34 15.89
CA GLN A 158 -5.08 2.53 15.08
C GLN A 158 -3.81 3.21 14.57
N GLY A 159 -2.74 3.12 15.36
CA GLY A 159 -1.43 3.65 15.00
C GLY A 159 -0.30 2.94 15.72
N LEU A 160 0.84 2.84 15.05
CA LEU A 160 2.07 2.26 15.55
C LEU A 160 3.24 3.15 15.16
N ARG A 161 4.09 3.49 16.13
CA ARG A 161 5.39 4.10 15.89
C ARG A 161 6.49 3.10 16.19
N SER A 162 7.45 2.98 15.25
CA SER A 162 8.65 2.16 15.38
C SER A 162 9.84 2.96 14.88
N GLY A 163 10.76 3.31 15.78
CA GLY A 163 11.83 4.26 15.47
C GLY A 163 11.28 5.60 14.95
N LYS A 164 11.74 6.00 13.76
CA LYS A 164 11.29 7.22 13.07
C LYS A 164 9.97 7.05 12.30
N MET A 165 9.54 5.81 12.05
CA MET A 165 8.36 5.51 11.24
C MET A 165 7.09 5.49 12.07
N ILE A 166 6.04 6.11 11.56
CA ILE A 166 4.68 6.09 12.12
C ILE A 166 3.75 5.52 11.04
N PHE A 167 3.03 4.46 11.38
CA PHE A 167 2.02 3.84 10.55
C PHE A 167 0.64 4.11 11.15
N VAL A 168 -0.28 4.61 10.34
CA VAL A 168 -1.68 4.84 10.72
C VAL A 168 -2.54 3.85 9.94
N SER A 169 -3.29 3.02 10.65
CA SER A 169 -4.27 2.11 10.04
C SER A 169 -5.24 2.87 9.16
N ALA A 170 -5.82 2.17 8.20
CA ALA A 170 -6.92 2.77 7.45
C ALA A 170 -7.97 3.31 8.41
N GLN A 171 -8.24 4.59 8.33
CA GLN A 171 -9.31 5.25 9.05
C GLN A 171 -10.60 5.15 8.23
N TYR A 172 -11.71 4.97 8.93
CA TYR A 172 -13.04 4.77 8.37
C TYR A 172 -13.96 5.91 8.85
N PRO A 173 -14.96 6.29 8.06
CA PRO A 173 -15.93 7.28 8.49
C PRO A 173 -16.95 6.66 9.48
N LEU A 174 -16.44 6.09 10.56
CA LEU A 174 -17.22 5.45 11.62
C LEU A 174 -17.02 6.19 12.95
N ASP A 175 -18.04 6.21 13.78
CA ASP A 175 -17.92 6.65 15.17
C ASP A 175 -17.37 5.51 16.08
N ALA A 176 -17.22 5.82 17.38
CA ALA A 176 -16.72 4.85 18.35
C ALA A 176 -17.64 3.63 18.57
N ALA A 177 -18.90 3.71 18.14
CA ALA A 177 -19.86 2.61 18.17
C ALA A 177 -19.89 1.83 16.83
N GLY A 178 -19.04 2.19 15.85
CA GLY A 178 -18.99 1.55 14.52
C GLY A 178 -20.08 2.02 13.55
N LYS A 179 -20.82 3.09 13.88
CA LYS A 179 -21.87 3.63 13.01
C LYS A 179 -21.26 4.55 11.95
N THR A 180 -21.70 4.39 10.69
CA THR A 180 -21.24 5.22 9.56
C THR A 180 -21.66 6.68 9.74
N LEU A 181 -20.69 7.59 9.64
CA LEU A 181 -20.84 9.03 9.65
C LEU A 181 -21.06 9.56 8.22
N ALA A 182 -21.75 10.69 8.09
CA ALA A 182 -21.92 11.43 6.82
C ALA A 182 -22.31 10.53 5.63
N LYS A 183 -23.30 9.66 5.80
CA LYS A 183 -23.75 8.70 4.76
C LYS A 183 -24.06 9.41 3.44
N GLY A 184 -23.54 8.87 2.35
CA GLY A 184 -23.77 9.38 1.00
C GLY A 184 -22.94 10.62 0.62
N ASP A 185 -22.12 11.16 1.53
CA ASP A 185 -21.28 12.34 1.28
C ASP A 185 -19.79 11.99 1.42
N ILE A 186 -19.14 11.68 0.29
CA ILE A 186 -17.72 11.29 0.27
C ILE A 186 -16.80 12.43 0.75
N THR A 187 -17.16 13.68 0.48
CA THR A 187 -16.38 14.86 0.90
C THR A 187 -16.34 14.98 2.41
N GLU A 188 -17.53 14.89 3.05
CA GLU A 188 -17.62 14.98 4.50
C GLU A 188 -17.06 13.72 5.18
N GLN A 189 -17.25 12.52 4.59
CA GLN A 189 -16.60 11.31 5.07
C GLN A 189 -15.07 11.46 5.03
N THR A 190 -14.51 12.02 3.94
CA THR A 190 -13.07 12.27 3.84
C THR A 190 -12.56 13.20 4.93
N ARG A 191 -13.26 14.30 5.21
CA ARG A 191 -12.89 15.21 6.30
C ARG A 191 -12.87 14.50 7.66
N LYS A 192 -13.89 13.66 7.95
CA LYS A 192 -13.93 12.87 9.20
C LYS A 192 -12.77 11.90 9.30
N VAL A 193 -12.50 11.17 8.24
CA VAL A 193 -11.41 10.16 8.17
C VAL A 193 -10.04 10.81 8.35
N VAL A 194 -9.75 11.90 7.64
CA VAL A 194 -8.48 12.63 7.79
C VAL A 194 -8.36 13.22 9.20
N GLY A 195 -9.45 13.77 9.75
CA GLY A 195 -9.46 14.27 11.12
C GLY A 195 -9.19 13.18 12.17
N GLN A 196 -9.68 11.95 11.97
CA GLN A 196 -9.35 10.79 12.82
C GLN A 196 -7.87 10.42 12.70
N ALA A 197 -7.34 10.33 11.47
CA ALA A 197 -5.93 10.06 11.21
C ALA A 197 -5.03 11.13 11.87
N GLY A 198 -5.42 12.40 11.83
CA GLY A 198 -4.73 13.49 12.52
C GLY A 198 -4.65 13.31 14.04
N LYS A 199 -5.70 12.77 14.68
CA LYS A 199 -5.67 12.43 16.12
C LYS A 199 -4.69 11.30 16.42
N VAL A 200 -4.61 10.29 15.53
CA VAL A 200 -3.63 9.21 15.66
C VAL A 200 -2.22 9.76 15.53
N LEU A 201 -1.93 10.62 14.54
CA LEU A 201 -0.63 11.28 14.40
C LEU A 201 -0.27 12.08 15.65
N ALA A 202 -1.21 12.89 16.16
CA ALA A 202 -1.00 13.73 17.34
C ALA A 202 -0.66 12.92 18.61
N SER A 203 -1.16 11.67 18.73
CA SER A 203 -0.81 10.78 19.84
C SER A 203 0.67 10.39 19.89
N PHE A 204 1.39 10.54 18.76
CA PHE A 204 2.84 10.35 18.64
C PHE A 204 3.62 11.67 18.62
N GLY A 205 2.95 12.82 18.79
CA GLY A 205 3.58 14.13 18.64
C GLY A 205 3.79 14.58 17.21
N ALA A 206 3.23 13.86 16.23
CA ALA A 206 3.31 14.16 14.80
C ALA A 206 2.07 14.95 14.32
N ASN A 207 2.18 15.54 13.14
CA ASN A 207 1.09 16.23 12.47
C ASN A 207 1.07 15.92 10.95
N TYR A 208 0.24 16.61 10.18
CA TYR A 208 0.14 16.36 8.73
C TYR A 208 1.42 16.69 7.96
N ASP A 209 2.25 17.62 8.46
CA ASP A 209 3.54 17.94 7.83
C ASP A 209 4.56 16.81 7.99
N ASP A 210 4.32 15.83 8.87
CA ASP A 210 5.15 14.64 9.04
C ASP A 210 4.72 13.48 8.14
N VAL A 211 3.56 13.57 7.48
CA VAL A 211 3.08 12.54 6.57
C VAL A 211 3.95 12.48 5.32
N VAL A 212 4.48 11.32 4.99
CA VAL A 212 5.30 11.06 3.81
C VAL A 212 4.54 10.32 2.72
N LYS A 213 3.50 9.55 3.11
CA LYS A 213 2.66 8.78 2.18
C LYS A 213 1.21 8.79 2.61
N VAL A 214 0.32 9.01 1.63
CA VAL A 214 -1.15 8.91 1.76
C VAL A 214 -1.65 7.83 0.83
N ASN A 215 -2.41 6.86 1.34
CA ASN A 215 -3.14 5.89 0.54
C ASN A 215 -4.64 6.08 0.78
N ARG A 216 -5.39 6.22 -0.31
CA ARG A 216 -6.84 6.40 -0.32
C ARG A 216 -7.48 5.29 -1.13
N TRP A 217 -8.49 4.65 -0.54
CA TRP A 217 -9.36 3.68 -1.19
C TRP A 217 -10.76 4.26 -1.15
N TYR A 218 -11.32 4.64 -2.29
CA TYR A 218 -12.62 5.29 -2.35
C TYR A 218 -13.61 4.48 -3.19
N ALA A 219 -14.88 4.48 -2.77
CA ALA A 219 -15.95 3.85 -3.54
C ALA A 219 -16.26 4.73 -4.75
N GLY A 220 -16.15 4.17 -5.95
CA GLY A 220 -16.39 4.88 -7.18
C GLY A 220 -16.07 4.03 -8.40
N ASN A 221 -16.46 4.55 -9.54
CA ASN A 221 -16.15 4.00 -10.86
C ASN A 221 -15.13 4.90 -11.56
N VAL A 222 -14.96 4.70 -12.86
CA VAL A 222 -14.19 5.61 -13.70
C VAL A 222 -14.84 6.99 -13.69
N GLY A 223 -14.12 7.99 -13.22
CA GLY A 223 -14.57 9.38 -13.38
C GLY A 223 -13.92 10.35 -12.42
N ILE A 224 -13.72 11.56 -12.93
CA ILE A 224 -13.21 12.72 -12.20
C ILE A 224 -14.13 13.04 -11.01
N ASP A 225 -15.45 12.92 -11.22
CA ASP A 225 -16.49 13.25 -10.24
C ASP A 225 -16.43 12.38 -8.97
N ASP A 226 -15.94 11.14 -9.07
CA ASP A 226 -15.76 10.27 -7.91
C ASP A 226 -14.41 10.52 -7.21
N PHE A 227 -13.36 10.83 -7.96
CA PHE A 227 -12.01 11.02 -7.46
C PHE A 227 -11.78 12.38 -6.81
N GLU A 228 -12.13 13.47 -7.52
CA GLU A 228 -11.73 14.83 -7.13
C GLU A 228 -12.33 15.31 -5.79
N PRO A 229 -13.60 15.08 -5.47
CA PRO A 229 -14.17 15.53 -4.19
C PRO A 229 -13.41 14.96 -2.98
N ALA A 230 -13.09 13.66 -3.02
CA ALA A 230 -12.31 13.01 -1.97
C ALA A 230 -10.84 13.49 -1.97
N ALA A 231 -10.24 13.68 -3.17
CA ALA A 231 -8.87 14.15 -3.31
C ALA A 231 -8.70 15.55 -2.74
N LEU A 232 -9.57 16.49 -3.11
CA LEU A 232 -9.57 17.87 -2.63
C LEU A 232 -9.84 17.97 -1.12
N ALA A 233 -10.82 17.22 -0.61
CA ALA A 233 -11.13 17.20 0.82
C ALA A 233 -9.96 16.67 1.68
N CYS A 234 -9.24 15.66 1.18
CA CYS A 234 -8.04 15.14 1.84
C CYS A 234 -6.88 16.14 1.73
N ALA A 235 -6.65 16.69 0.54
CA ALA A 235 -5.57 17.63 0.21
C ALA A 235 -5.61 18.90 1.06
N ALA A 236 -6.80 19.37 1.42
CA ALA A 236 -7.00 20.58 2.25
C ALA A 236 -6.34 20.53 3.64
N HIS A 237 -5.85 19.37 4.07
CA HIS A 237 -5.15 19.20 5.35
C HIS A 237 -3.63 19.27 5.23
N PHE A 238 -3.09 19.33 4.01
CA PHE A 238 -1.65 19.34 3.75
C PHE A 238 -1.17 20.68 3.23
N ASN A 239 -0.04 21.14 3.76
CA ASN A 239 0.69 22.27 3.21
C ASN A 239 1.41 21.84 1.91
N GLU A 240 1.71 22.79 1.03
CA GLU A 240 2.55 22.54 -0.13
C GLU A 240 4.03 22.88 0.20
N PRO A 241 4.98 21.98 -0.12
CA PRO A 241 4.84 20.68 -0.78
C PRO A 241 4.32 19.58 0.15
N GLY A 242 3.29 18.85 -0.29
CA GLY A 242 2.64 17.78 0.45
C GLY A 242 3.30 16.40 0.26
N PRO A 243 2.68 15.35 0.82
CA PRO A 243 3.19 13.97 0.74
C PRO A 243 3.07 13.37 -0.67
N ALA A 244 3.69 12.21 -0.86
CA ALA A 244 3.36 11.31 -1.95
C ALA A 244 1.97 10.70 -1.72
N ALA A 245 1.15 10.58 -2.77
CA ALA A 245 -0.23 10.11 -2.63
C ALA A 245 -0.60 9.08 -3.70
N THR A 246 -1.42 8.11 -3.30
CA THR A 246 -2.03 7.10 -4.17
C THR A 246 -3.52 7.06 -3.87
N GLY A 247 -4.35 7.03 -4.91
CA GLY A 247 -5.80 7.04 -4.77
C GLY A 247 -6.47 6.05 -5.71
N ILE A 248 -7.02 4.96 -5.18
CA ILE A 248 -7.54 3.83 -5.94
C ILE A 248 -9.06 3.73 -5.75
N PRO A 249 -9.84 3.67 -6.85
CA PRO A 249 -11.27 3.39 -6.81
C PRO A 249 -11.54 1.92 -6.50
N LEU A 250 -12.59 1.69 -5.73
CA LEU A 250 -13.14 0.36 -5.49
C LEU A 250 -14.60 0.37 -5.94
N PRO A 251 -15.14 -0.72 -6.49
CA PRO A 251 -16.56 -0.82 -6.80
C PRO A 251 -17.44 -0.55 -5.57
N ARG A 252 -16.97 -0.98 -4.40
CA ARG A 252 -17.59 -0.72 -3.10
C ARG A 252 -16.64 -1.08 -1.96
N HIS A 253 -16.91 -0.58 -0.76
CA HIS A 253 -16.37 -1.14 0.47
C HIS A 253 -17.26 -2.27 1.01
N ALA A 254 -16.79 -3.05 1.98
CA ALA A 254 -17.57 -4.12 2.62
C ALA A 254 -18.86 -3.56 3.23
N ASN A 255 -18.77 -2.44 3.94
CA ASN A 255 -19.94 -1.65 4.31
C ASN A 255 -20.24 -0.64 3.18
N PRO A 256 -21.38 -0.76 2.46
CA PRO A 256 -21.68 0.10 1.31
C PRO A 256 -21.92 1.58 1.70
N GLU A 257 -22.13 1.90 2.96
CA GLU A 257 -22.25 3.27 3.44
C GLU A 257 -20.88 3.95 3.64
N VAL A 258 -19.79 3.19 3.66
CA VAL A 258 -18.41 3.68 3.71
C VAL A 258 -17.97 3.99 2.28
N LEU A 259 -17.67 5.25 2.00
CA LEU A 259 -17.28 5.70 0.67
C LEU A 259 -15.76 5.91 0.54
N ILE A 260 -15.03 5.95 1.67
CA ILE A 260 -13.60 6.21 1.67
C ILE A 260 -12.90 5.58 2.88
N LYS A 261 -11.68 5.11 2.65
CA LYS A 261 -10.71 4.73 3.67
C LYS A 261 -9.38 5.39 3.37
N ILE A 262 -8.69 5.87 4.41
CA ILE A 262 -7.39 6.56 4.25
C ILE A 262 -6.42 6.04 5.30
N SER A 263 -5.21 5.68 4.86
CA SER A 263 -4.09 5.34 5.72
C SER A 263 -2.91 6.26 5.46
N PHE A 264 -2.11 6.52 6.50
CA PHE A 264 -0.91 7.34 6.41
C PHE A 264 0.34 6.57 6.82
N VAL A 265 1.45 6.92 6.18
CA VAL A 265 2.79 6.72 6.72
C VAL A 265 3.38 8.09 7.01
N ALA A 266 3.93 8.26 8.20
CA ALA A 266 4.60 9.49 8.61
C ALA A 266 6.00 9.20 9.15
N MET A 267 6.86 10.21 9.16
CA MET A 267 8.20 10.11 9.71
C MET A 267 8.49 11.30 10.63
N LEU A 268 8.98 10.99 11.84
CA LEU A 268 9.34 11.95 12.88
C LEU A 268 10.64 11.50 13.55
N GLY A 269 11.52 12.42 13.87
CA GLY A 269 12.76 12.12 14.58
C GLY A 269 12.47 11.38 15.91
N GLU A 270 13.39 10.54 16.36
CA GLU A 270 13.21 9.81 17.62
C GLU A 270 13.08 10.76 18.82
N ASP A 271 13.69 11.93 18.73
CA ASP A 271 13.59 13.04 19.68
C ASP A 271 12.31 13.88 19.53
N GLY A 272 11.43 13.56 18.58
CA GLY A 272 10.23 14.31 18.27
C GLY A 272 10.43 15.49 17.31
N SER A 273 11.61 15.65 16.72
CA SER A 273 11.87 16.71 15.73
C SER A 273 11.26 16.37 14.37
N HIS A 274 10.82 17.40 13.65
CA HIS A 274 10.40 17.26 12.24
C HIS A 274 11.62 16.96 11.36
N LEU A 275 11.51 15.96 10.50
CA LEU A 275 12.59 15.52 9.62
C LEU A 275 12.59 16.31 8.30
N PRO A 276 13.75 16.73 7.78
CA PRO A 276 13.83 17.40 6.49
C PRO A 276 13.44 16.46 5.36
N ARG A 277 12.81 17.02 4.32
CA ARG A 277 12.33 16.29 3.15
C ARG A 277 12.77 16.95 1.86
N LYS A 278 13.15 16.14 0.88
CA LYS A 278 13.34 16.58 -0.50
C LYS A 278 12.13 16.10 -1.31
N HIS A 279 11.36 17.04 -1.84
CA HIS A 279 10.21 16.76 -2.70
C HIS A 279 10.59 16.95 -4.16
N VAL A 280 9.98 16.16 -5.06
CA VAL A 280 10.19 16.29 -6.51
C VAL A 280 8.87 16.27 -7.26
N TRP A 281 8.83 17.13 -8.28
CA TRP A 281 7.74 17.29 -9.24
C TRP A 281 8.33 17.59 -10.61
N PRO A 282 8.86 16.59 -11.33
CA PRO A 282 9.53 16.82 -12.61
C PRO A 282 8.59 17.43 -13.64
N ASP A 283 9.00 18.54 -14.28
CA ASP A 283 8.20 19.22 -15.30
C ASP A 283 7.87 18.36 -16.53
N SER A 284 8.60 17.28 -16.75
CA SER A 284 8.39 16.35 -17.85
C SER A 284 7.27 15.34 -17.62
N LEU A 285 6.76 15.23 -16.39
CA LEU A 285 5.76 14.23 -16.03
C LEU A 285 4.33 14.76 -16.18
N TRP A 286 3.37 13.89 -15.92
CA TRP A 286 1.95 14.16 -15.92
C TRP A 286 1.54 15.09 -14.77
N ASP A 287 0.34 15.66 -14.84
CA ASP A 287 -0.24 16.48 -13.78
C ASP A 287 -1.68 16.04 -13.49
N TRP A 288 -2.19 16.48 -12.35
CA TRP A 288 -3.58 16.30 -11.99
C TRP A 288 -4.47 17.24 -12.81
N HIS A 289 -5.71 16.85 -13.05
CA HIS A 289 -6.71 17.72 -13.64
C HIS A 289 -7.03 18.92 -12.72
N VAL A 290 -6.90 18.74 -11.42
CA VAL A 290 -7.04 19.77 -10.38
C VAL A 290 -5.75 19.93 -9.61
N HIS A 291 -5.49 21.14 -9.11
CA HIS A 291 -4.32 21.39 -8.27
C HIS A 291 -4.42 20.67 -6.93
N LEU A 292 -3.39 19.87 -6.62
CA LEU A 292 -3.25 19.16 -5.36
C LEU A 292 -1.84 19.42 -4.79
N PRO A 293 -1.66 19.52 -3.46
CA PRO A 293 -0.34 19.77 -2.84
C PRO A 293 0.60 18.58 -2.93
N TYR A 294 0.10 17.42 -3.34
CA TYR A 294 0.87 16.16 -3.40
C TYR A 294 2.04 16.26 -4.37
N LYS A 295 3.06 15.44 -4.13
CA LYS A 295 4.24 15.38 -5.00
C LYS A 295 4.39 13.99 -5.61
N HIS A 296 5.02 13.91 -6.77
CA HIS A 296 5.31 12.63 -7.43
C HIS A 296 6.18 11.73 -6.56
N GLY A 297 7.10 12.33 -5.81
CA GLY A 297 7.92 11.61 -4.86
C GLY A 297 8.59 12.52 -3.85
N LEU A 298 9.02 11.93 -2.75
CA LEU A 298 9.83 12.59 -1.76
C LEU A 298 10.86 11.63 -1.13
N LYS A 299 11.98 12.18 -0.69
CA LYS A 299 12.97 11.51 0.16
C LYS A 299 12.93 12.13 1.55
N CYS A 300 12.85 11.28 2.57
CA CYS A 300 12.98 11.63 3.97
C CYS A 300 13.97 10.68 4.61
N GLU A 301 15.09 11.20 5.09
CA GLU A 301 16.22 10.39 5.53
C GLU A 301 16.69 9.46 4.38
N GLU A 302 16.79 8.15 4.62
CA GLU A 302 17.12 7.13 3.62
C GLU A 302 15.91 6.65 2.81
N MET A 303 14.70 6.93 3.30
CA MET A 303 13.46 6.45 2.69
C MET A 303 13.01 7.32 1.53
N ILE A 304 12.57 6.69 0.45
CA ILE A 304 11.99 7.33 -0.73
C ILE A 304 10.58 6.77 -0.92
N PHE A 305 9.63 7.69 -1.04
CA PHE A 305 8.21 7.41 -1.24
C PHE A 305 7.76 8.02 -2.56
N LEU A 306 7.20 7.22 -3.45
CA LEU A 306 6.55 7.70 -4.65
C LEU A 306 5.03 7.69 -4.47
N GLY A 307 4.35 8.66 -5.07
CA GLY A 307 2.91 8.58 -5.32
C GLY A 307 2.63 7.56 -6.42
N GLY A 308 1.38 7.12 -6.53
CA GLY A 308 0.97 6.25 -7.62
C GLY A 308 1.35 6.83 -8.98
N GLN A 309 2.16 6.12 -9.74
CA GLN A 309 2.59 6.54 -11.07
C GLN A 309 1.73 5.90 -12.13
N VAL A 310 1.30 6.71 -13.07
CA VAL A 310 0.29 6.40 -14.07
C VAL A 310 0.74 6.87 -15.46
N SER A 311 0.07 6.40 -16.50
CA SER A 311 0.30 6.83 -17.89
C SER A 311 -0.66 7.97 -18.28
N LEU A 312 -0.46 9.15 -17.70
CA LEU A 312 -1.19 10.37 -18.03
C LEU A 312 -0.26 11.41 -18.67
N ASN A 313 -0.84 12.39 -19.34
CA ASN A 313 -0.17 13.60 -19.81
C ASN A 313 -0.36 14.76 -18.82
N LYS A 314 0.16 15.96 -19.16
CA LYS A 314 0.03 17.16 -18.32
C LYS A 314 -1.39 17.72 -18.18
N LYS A 315 -2.35 17.17 -18.92
CA LYS A 315 -3.77 17.54 -18.82
C LYS A 315 -4.59 16.54 -18.01
N GLY A 316 -3.93 15.50 -17.43
CA GLY A 316 -4.62 14.40 -16.76
C GLY A 316 -5.32 13.42 -17.72
N GLU A 317 -4.99 13.42 -19.01
CA GLU A 317 -5.57 12.52 -20.01
C GLU A 317 -4.69 11.26 -20.15
N ALA A 318 -5.32 10.09 -20.30
CA ALA A 318 -4.59 8.83 -20.47
C ALA A 318 -3.78 8.80 -21.78
N VAL A 319 -2.52 8.42 -21.67
CA VAL A 319 -1.64 8.12 -22.79
C VAL A 319 -1.67 6.60 -23.02
N HIS A 320 -1.67 6.17 -24.28
CA HIS A 320 -1.80 4.76 -24.67
C HIS A 320 -3.10 4.10 -24.14
N PRO A 321 -4.28 4.64 -24.46
CA PRO A 321 -5.55 4.10 -23.98
C PRO A 321 -5.68 2.62 -24.35
N ASP A 322 -6.18 1.81 -23.39
CA ASP A 322 -6.43 0.37 -23.51
C ASP A 322 -5.18 -0.52 -23.80
N ASP A 323 -3.96 0.04 -23.78
CA ASP A 323 -2.71 -0.72 -23.91
C ASP A 323 -2.00 -0.81 -22.53
N LEU A 324 -2.26 -1.90 -21.81
CA LEU A 324 -1.71 -2.13 -20.47
C LEU A 324 -0.18 -2.20 -20.47
N THR A 325 0.42 -2.81 -21.49
CA THR A 325 1.89 -2.91 -21.64
C THR A 325 2.50 -1.53 -21.82
N ALA A 326 1.97 -0.73 -22.76
CA ALA A 326 2.49 0.60 -23.02
C ALA A 326 2.28 1.55 -21.80
N GLN A 327 1.12 1.48 -21.13
CA GLN A 327 0.89 2.27 -19.92
C GLN A 327 1.83 1.84 -18.78
N THR A 328 2.09 0.55 -18.63
CA THR A 328 3.06 0.04 -17.63
C THR A 328 4.46 0.58 -17.93
N HIS A 329 4.91 0.53 -19.18
CA HIS A 329 6.19 1.13 -19.59
C HIS A 329 6.26 2.63 -19.27
N GLN A 330 5.22 3.39 -19.61
CA GLN A 330 5.19 4.84 -19.34
C GLN A 330 5.26 5.13 -17.84
N ALA A 331 4.49 4.42 -17.01
CA ALA A 331 4.54 4.57 -15.56
C ALA A 331 5.93 4.23 -14.99
N MET A 332 6.58 3.18 -15.49
CA MET A 332 7.95 2.83 -15.10
C MET A 332 8.95 3.91 -15.51
N VAL A 333 8.85 4.50 -16.72
CA VAL A 333 9.70 5.62 -17.13
C VAL A 333 9.54 6.82 -16.19
N HIS A 334 8.31 7.14 -15.78
CA HIS A 334 8.03 8.18 -14.79
C HIS A 334 8.71 7.88 -13.45
N ILE A 335 8.58 6.64 -12.94
CA ILE A 335 9.26 6.17 -11.73
C ILE A 335 10.77 6.39 -11.81
N GLY A 336 11.40 5.99 -12.92
CA GLY A 336 12.85 6.20 -13.11
C GLY A 336 13.25 7.67 -13.14
N THR A 337 12.39 8.56 -13.64
CA THR A 337 12.64 10.00 -13.64
C THR A 337 12.56 10.57 -12.23
N ILE A 338 11.55 10.20 -11.45
CA ILE A 338 11.38 10.62 -10.05
C ILE A 338 12.55 10.13 -9.19
N LEU A 339 12.92 8.85 -9.33
CA LEU A 339 14.04 8.26 -8.59
C LEU A 339 15.33 9.03 -8.86
N ARG A 340 15.68 9.33 -10.12
CA ARG A 340 16.90 10.10 -10.48
C ARG A 340 16.92 11.48 -9.87
N GLU A 341 15.80 12.21 -9.83
CA GLU A 341 15.75 13.53 -9.17
C GLU A 341 15.93 13.44 -7.66
N LEU A 342 15.55 12.31 -7.07
CA LEU A 342 15.79 12.00 -5.64
C LEU A 342 17.20 11.43 -5.36
N GLY A 343 18.05 11.27 -6.40
CA GLY A 343 19.39 10.72 -6.30
C GLY A 343 19.44 9.19 -6.22
N ALA A 344 18.40 8.51 -6.70
CA ALA A 344 18.25 7.08 -6.68
C ALA A 344 18.01 6.49 -8.08
N ASP A 345 17.95 5.18 -8.19
CA ASP A 345 17.62 4.46 -9.40
C ASP A 345 16.79 3.19 -9.10
N TYR A 346 16.53 2.37 -10.12
CA TYR A 346 15.75 1.13 -9.95
C TYR A 346 16.41 0.12 -9.01
N ASP A 347 17.74 0.12 -8.90
CA ASP A 347 18.47 -0.77 -7.98
C ASP A 347 18.20 -0.37 -6.49
N ASP A 348 17.70 0.82 -6.21
CA ASP A 348 17.32 1.28 -4.86
C ASP A 348 15.88 0.91 -4.48
N VAL A 349 15.05 0.47 -5.44
CA VAL A 349 13.65 0.07 -5.19
C VAL A 349 13.59 -1.18 -4.33
N CYS A 350 12.77 -1.15 -3.28
CA CYS A 350 12.57 -2.24 -2.34
C CYS A 350 11.19 -2.90 -2.51
N LYS A 351 10.16 -2.11 -2.86
CA LYS A 351 8.78 -2.57 -2.99
C LYS A 351 8.09 -1.90 -4.16
N VAL A 352 7.34 -2.70 -4.89
CA VAL A 352 6.42 -2.24 -5.94
C VAL A 352 5.04 -2.82 -5.67
N THR A 353 4.02 -1.96 -5.55
CA THR A 353 2.61 -2.36 -5.49
C THR A 353 1.91 -1.81 -6.72
N THR A 354 1.25 -2.67 -7.48
CA THR A 354 0.60 -2.30 -8.73
C THR A 354 -0.88 -2.65 -8.67
N VAL A 355 -1.70 -1.69 -9.02
CA VAL A 355 -3.12 -1.90 -9.31
C VAL A 355 -3.31 -1.73 -10.81
N TYR A 356 -4.01 -2.66 -11.45
CA TYR A 356 -4.20 -2.64 -12.90
C TYR A 356 -5.62 -3.10 -13.27
N LYS A 357 -6.11 -2.61 -14.40
CA LYS A 357 -7.40 -3.08 -14.93
C LYS A 357 -7.26 -4.52 -15.39
N GLY A 358 -8.10 -5.39 -14.83
CA GLY A 358 -8.11 -6.81 -15.12
C GLY A 358 -9.24 -7.52 -14.39
N ASP A 359 -9.39 -8.79 -14.67
CA ASP A 359 -10.34 -9.72 -14.04
C ASP A 359 -9.61 -10.83 -13.27
N CYS A 360 -10.29 -11.91 -12.96
CA CYS A 360 -9.73 -13.10 -12.31
C CYS A 360 -8.92 -14.02 -13.26
N GLY A 361 -8.45 -13.48 -14.39
CA GLY A 361 -7.60 -14.19 -15.35
C GLY A 361 -6.14 -13.77 -15.27
N PRO A 362 -5.20 -14.62 -15.74
CA PRO A 362 -3.77 -14.33 -15.72
C PRO A 362 -3.33 -13.34 -16.80
N GLU A 363 -4.19 -13.00 -17.78
CA GLU A 363 -3.82 -12.27 -19.00
C GLU A 363 -3.29 -10.87 -18.66
N ALA A 364 -4.03 -10.11 -17.85
CA ALA A 364 -3.63 -8.76 -17.46
C ALA A 364 -2.37 -8.78 -16.56
N LEU A 365 -2.26 -9.76 -15.64
CA LEU A 365 -1.05 -9.94 -14.84
C LEU A 365 0.15 -10.29 -15.73
N ASN A 366 0.00 -11.19 -16.68
CA ASN A 366 1.06 -11.63 -17.58
C ASN A 366 1.50 -10.53 -18.56
N ALA A 367 0.62 -9.57 -18.89
CA ALA A 367 1.00 -8.39 -19.65
C ALA A 367 1.78 -7.37 -18.80
N ASN A 368 1.36 -7.17 -17.56
CA ASN A 368 1.89 -6.15 -16.66
C ASN A 368 3.17 -6.57 -15.93
N LEU A 369 3.18 -7.76 -15.32
CA LEU A 369 4.25 -8.19 -14.41
C LEU A 369 5.62 -8.33 -15.10
N PRO A 370 5.77 -8.97 -16.27
CA PRO A 370 7.05 -9.01 -16.99
C PRO A 370 7.51 -7.64 -17.46
N THR A 371 6.57 -6.79 -17.90
CA THR A 371 6.87 -5.44 -18.37
C THR A 371 7.54 -4.61 -17.29
N ARG A 372 6.98 -4.56 -16.07
CA ARG A 372 7.62 -3.84 -14.97
C ARG A 372 8.87 -4.54 -14.44
N ALA A 373 8.91 -5.88 -14.44
CA ALA A 373 10.08 -6.66 -14.04
C ALA A 373 11.31 -6.35 -14.92
N SER A 374 11.13 -6.03 -16.21
CA SER A 374 12.22 -5.71 -17.14
C SER A 374 13.04 -4.47 -16.77
N TYR A 375 12.56 -3.63 -15.86
CA TYR A 375 13.26 -2.45 -15.35
C TYR A 375 14.21 -2.76 -14.18
N PHE A 376 14.11 -3.96 -13.59
CA PHE A 376 14.88 -4.36 -12.42
C PHE A 376 15.89 -5.44 -12.77
N ARG A 377 17.04 -5.42 -12.09
CA ARG A 377 17.99 -6.52 -12.10
C ARG A 377 17.53 -7.65 -11.19
N ASP A 378 17.94 -8.86 -11.45
CA ASP A 378 17.78 -9.97 -10.50
C ASP A 378 18.92 -9.95 -9.46
N PRO A 379 18.62 -9.97 -8.16
CA PRO A 379 17.31 -10.04 -7.51
C PRO A 379 16.58 -8.69 -7.48
N GLY A 380 15.31 -8.69 -7.88
CA GLY A 380 14.46 -7.50 -7.92
C GLY A 380 13.70 -7.22 -6.61
N PRO A 381 12.86 -6.15 -6.61
CA PRO A 381 12.09 -5.75 -5.44
C PRO A 381 10.98 -6.75 -5.07
N ALA A 382 10.48 -6.65 -3.84
CA ALA A 382 9.23 -7.29 -3.45
C ALA A 382 8.06 -6.69 -4.24
N THR A 383 7.10 -7.51 -4.67
CA THR A 383 6.00 -7.02 -5.52
C THR A 383 4.63 -7.53 -5.09
N THR A 384 3.61 -6.73 -5.39
CA THR A 384 2.18 -7.04 -5.29
C THR A 384 1.50 -6.58 -6.56
N GLY A 385 0.51 -7.33 -7.04
CA GLY A 385 -0.23 -6.97 -8.24
C GLY A 385 -1.71 -7.32 -8.12
N VAL A 386 -2.59 -6.31 -8.05
CA VAL A 386 -4.03 -6.50 -7.80
C VAL A 386 -4.85 -6.02 -9.00
N PRO A 387 -5.66 -6.88 -9.61
CA PRO A 387 -6.59 -6.49 -10.65
C PRO A 387 -7.82 -5.79 -10.09
N LEU A 388 -8.26 -4.73 -10.76
CA LEU A 388 -9.53 -4.04 -10.49
C LEU A 388 -10.30 -3.83 -11.79
N PRO A 389 -11.62 -3.65 -11.75
CA PRO A 389 -12.41 -3.40 -12.95
C PRO A 389 -12.10 -2.05 -13.61
N THR A 390 -11.59 -1.08 -12.81
CA THR A 390 -11.35 0.29 -13.27
C THR A 390 -10.32 1.00 -12.40
N LEU A 391 -9.79 2.11 -12.91
CA LEU A 391 -8.95 3.07 -12.18
C LEU A 391 -9.54 4.49 -12.27
N SER A 392 -8.87 5.48 -11.64
CA SER A 392 -9.44 6.80 -11.34
C SER A 392 -9.86 7.63 -12.56
N TYR A 393 -9.07 7.60 -13.64
CA TYR A 393 -9.35 8.41 -14.84
C TYR A 393 -9.76 7.53 -16.03
N PRO A 394 -10.57 8.06 -16.96
CA PRO A 394 -10.96 7.33 -18.18
C PRO A 394 -9.73 6.80 -18.93
N SER A 395 -9.78 5.53 -19.34
CA SER A 395 -8.69 4.83 -20.07
C SER A 395 -7.35 4.73 -19.32
N MET A 396 -7.26 5.16 -18.08
CA MET A 396 -6.16 4.83 -17.17
C MET A 396 -6.35 3.40 -16.66
N ILE A 397 -5.40 2.53 -16.91
CA ILE A 397 -5.54 1.09 -16.66
C ILE A 397 -4.40 0.49 -15.83
N VAL A 398 -3.48 1.32 -15.33
CA VAL A 398 -2.43 0.91 -14.39
C VAL A 398 -2.04 2.07 -13.48
N GLU A 399 -1.77 1.76 -12.21
CA GLU A 399 -1.15 2.66 -11.24
C GLU A 399 -0.12 1.88 -10.45
N ILE A 400 1.11 2.41 -10.35
CA ILE A 400 2.27 1.75 -9.74
C ILE A 400 2.79 2.59 -8.58
N ASP A 401 2.81 2.01 -7.40
CA ASP A 401 3.33 2.58 -6.16
C ASP A 401 4.71 1.99 -5.85
N VAL A 402 5.64 2.83 -5.37
CA VAL A 402 7.02 2.43 -5.12
C VAL A 402 7.56 2.95 -3.81
N PHE A 403 8.26 2.06 -3.09
CA PHE A 403 9.14 2.42 -1.98
C PHE A 403 10.58 2.07 -2.35
N ALA A 404 11.49 2.98 -2.09
CA ALA A 404 12.92 2.78 -2.30
C ALA A 404 13.72 3.24 -1.06
N MET A 405 14.96 2.80 -0.95
CA MET A 405 15.89 3.28 0.06
C MET A 405 17.24 3.61 -0.56
N LYS A 406 17.78 4.78 -0.18
CA LYS A 406 19.09 5.27 -0.59
C LYS A 406 19.80 5.84 0.61
N GLU A 407 21.08 5.48 0.78
CA GLU A 407 21.92 6.09 1.82
C GLU A 407 21.86 7.62 1.76
N LYS A 408 22.09 8.27 2.92
CA LYS A 408 22.29 9.72 2.94
C LYS A 408 23.58 10.06 2.20
N ASP A 409 23.51 11.11 1.41
CA ASP A 409 24.68 11.69 0.74
C ASP A 409 25.66 12.27 1.78
#